data_14ae6230e9016308c0f86267840fe08a
#
_entry.id   14ae6230e9016308c0f86267840fe08a
#
_cell.length_a   1.000
_cell.length_b   1.000
_cell.length_c   1.000
_cell.angle_alpha   90.00
_cell.angle_beta   90.00
_cell.angle_gamma   90.00
#
_symmetry.space_group_name_H-M   'P 1'
#
loop_
_entity.id
_entity.type
_entity.pdbx_description
1 polymer ?
#
loop_
_entity_poly.entity_id
_entity_poly.type
_entity_poly.pdbx_seq_one_letter_code
_entity_poly.pdbx_strand_id
1 'polypeptide(L)'
;MQIVNICSKMVKPILLVAGAIPIIIAILIVIPLVITPEIANTAIDPSDKSEIEFTTHHLRNVSPGITDRITADQTEIIVIKNDGTVTYSITKDGKVSTPKIIKIDNSQRIKLVAMIKETGFLSLPFESFSIKEGVETYQKFGLKITLNENTNQLYWPEQNATERMIPPIITMVQEELELIMEIIRE
;
A
#
# COMPACT_ATOMS: atom_id res chain seq x y z
N MET A 1 -39.73 -30.31 49.71
CA MET A 1 -38.61 -30.92 49.02
C MET A 1 -38.60 -30.58 47.55
N GLN A 2 -38.72 -29.27 47.17
CA GLN A 2 -38.80 -28.81 45.76
C GLN A 2 -37.87 -27.66 45.41
N ILE A 3 -37.08 -27.14 46.36
CA ILE A 3 -36.23 -25.97 46.14
C ILE A 3 -34.84 -26.34 45.57
N VAL A 4 -34.37 -27.58 45.76
CA VAL A 4 -33.05 -28.06 45.35
C VAL A 4 -32.91 -28.25 43.82
N ASN A 5 -34.02 -28.48 43.11
CA ASN A 5 -34.00 -28.78 41.67
C ASN A 5 -33.94 -27.57 40.74
N ILE A 6 -34.20 -26.34 41.28
CA ILE A 6 -34.19 -25.12 40.46
C ILE A 6 -32.73 -24.60 40.27
N CYS A 7 -31.90 -24.73 41.31
CA CYS A 7 -30.49 -24.30 41.23
C CYS A 7 -29.62 -25.13 40.25
N SER A 8 -29.91 -26.41 40.12
CA SER A 8 -29.08 -27.27 39.23
C SER A 8 -29.36 -27.06 37.74
N LYS A 9 -30.53 -26.54 37.38
CA LYS A 9 -30.87 -26.23 35.97
C LYS A 9 -30.32 -24.88 35.50
N MET A 10 -30.09 -23.92 36.42
CA MET A 10 -29.52 -22.62 36.06
C MET A 10 -27.98 -22.63 35.95
N VAL A 11 -27.29 -23.53 36.66
CA VAL A 11 -25.83 -23.60 36.65
C VAL A 11 -25.30 -24.11 35.29
N LYS A 12 -26.06 -25.02 34.65
CA LYS A 12 -25.63 -25.59 33.36
C LYS A 12 -25.48 -24.58 32.21
N PRO A 13 -26.44 -23.66 31.95
CA PRO A 13 -26.26 -22.69 30.86
C PRO A 13 -25.17 -21.66 31.18
N ILE A 14 -24.97 -21.24 32.40
CA ILE A 14 -23.91 -20.30 32.80
C ILE A 14 -22.54 -20.94 32.61
N LEU A 15 -22.36 -22.20 32.95
CA LEU A 15 -21.11 -22.93 32.77
C LEU A 15 -20.78 -23.14 31.29
N LEU A 16 -21.80 -23.30 30.46
CA LEU A 16 -21.68 -23.45 29.00
C LEU A 16 -21.27 -22.12 28.34
N VAL A 17 -21.86 -21.00 28.78
CA VAL A 17 -21.48 -19.66 28.33
C VAL A 17 -20.06 -19.31 28.77
N ALA A 18 -19.71 -19.57 30.04
CA ALA A 18 -18.37 -19.30 30.56
C ALA A 18 -17.27 -20.14 29.85
N GLY A 19 -17.59 -21.36 29.42
CA GLY A 19 -16.68 -22.19 28.63
C GLY A 19 -16.60 -21.79 27.14
N ALA A 20 -17.67 -21.22 26.57
CA ALA A 20 -17.67 -20.81 25.17
C ALA A 20 -16.85 -19.55 24.91
N ILE A 21 -16.80 -18.61 25.87
CA ILE A 21 -16.08 -17.33 25.72
C ILE A 21 -14.58 -17.54 25.39
N PRO A 22 -13.80 -18.33 26.14
CA PRO A 22 -12.38 -18.53 25.84
C PRO A 22 -12.17 -19.25 24.50
N ILE A 23 -13.09 -20.14 24.09
CA ILE A 23 -13.01 -20.81 22.81
C ILE A 23 -13.23 -19.81 21.66
N ILE A 24 -14.21 -18.93 21.77
CA ILE A 24 -14.48 -17.88 20.77
C ILE A 24 -13.30 -16.93 20.67
N ILE A 25 -12.71 -16.50 21.80
CA ILE A 25 -11.53 -15.65 21.81
C ILE A 25 -10.33 -16.35 21.15
N ALA A 26 -10.11 -17.62 21.46
CA ALA A 26 -9.04 -18.41 20.84
C ALA A 26 -9.23 -18.52 19.32
N ILE A 27 -10.45 -18.76 18.84
CA ILE A 27 -10.78 -18.80 17.42
C ILE A 27 -10.55 -17.46 16.76
N LEU A 28 -10.95 -16.34 17.37
CA LEU A 28 -10.77 -14.99 16.84
C LEU A 28 -9.28 -14.58 16.75
N ILE A 29 -8.42 -15.15 17.60
CA ILE A 29 -6.97 -14.91 17.55
C ILE A 29 -6.29 -15.84 16.55
N VAL A 30 -6.70 -17.10 16.48
CA VAL A 30 -6.06 -18.12 15.63
C VAL A 30 -6.45 -17.96 14.15
N ILE A 31 -7.71 -17.61 13.86
CA ILE A 31 -8.16 -17.41 12.48
C ILE A 31 -7.32 -16.42 11.70
N PRO A 32 -7.05 -15.17 12.17
CA PRO A 32 -6.21 -14.23 11.44
C PRO A 32 -4.73 -14.62 11.37
N LEU A 33 -4.25 -15.49 12.27
CA LEU A 33 -2.88 -16.02 12.25
C LEU A 33 -2.70 -17.14 11.21
N VAL A 34 -3.77 -17.89 10.92
CA VAL A 34 -3.74 -19.03 9.98
C VAL A 34 -4.20 -18.62 8.58
N ILE A 35 -5.13 -17.66 8.50
CA ILE A 35 -5.57 -17.09 7.23
C ILE A 35 -4.65 -15.90 6.91
N THR A 36 -3.45 -16.17 6.44
CA THR A 36 -2.77 -15.22 5.56
C THR A 36 -3.61 -15.18 4.29
N PRO A 37 -4.16 -14.02 3.88
CA PRO A 37 -4.81 -13.93 2.58
C PRO A 37 -3.74 -14.19 1.52
N GLU A 38 -3.65 -15.41 1.04
CA GLU A 38 -2.97 -15.67 -0.23
C GLU A 38 -3.76 -14.91 -1.28
N ILE A 39 -3.21 -13.80 -1.74
CA ILE A 39 -3.72 -13.11 -2.93
C ILE A 39 -3.63 -14.15 -4.05
N ALA A 40 -4.79 -14.63 -4.48
CA ALA A 40 -4.84 -15.72 -5.42
C ALA A 40 -4.11 -15.31 -6.71
N ASN A 41 -3.05 -16.01 -7.06
CA ASN A 41 -2.29 -15.80 -8.31
C ASN A 41 -3.18 -15.94 -9.57
N THR A 42 -4.43 -16.36 -9.39
CA THR A 42 -5.46 -16.49 -10.44
C THR A 42 -5.95 -15.17 -11.02
N ALA A 43 -5.70 -14.04 -10.35
CA ALA A 43 -6.07 -12.71 -10.87
C ALA A 43 -5.24 -12.26 -12.07
N ILE A 44 -4.11 -12.93 -12.33
CA ILE A 44 -3.19 -12.56 -13.43
C ILE A 44 -3.35 -13.56 -14.58
N ASP A 45 -3.77 -13.04 -15.73
CA ASP A 45 -3.68 -13.76 -16.99
C ASP A 45 -2.19 -13.76 -17.43
N PRO A 46 -1.63 -14.91 -17.86
CA PRO A 46 -0.26 -14.96 -18.40
C PRO A 46 -0.02 -14.01 -19.59
N SER A 47 -1.07 -13.60 -20.27
CA SER A 47 -1.02 -12.63 -21.38
C SER A 47 -1.03 -11.17 -20.93
N ASP A 48 -1.29 -10.89 -19.64
CA ASP A 48 -1.31 -9.53 -19.12
C ASP A 48 0.05 -8.85 -19.27
N LYS A 49 0.04 -7.70 -19.93
CA LYS A 49 1.20 -6.82 -20.03
C LYS A 49 1.07 -5.72 -19.00
N SER A 50 2.02 -5.65 -18.09
CA SER A 50 2.02 -4.64 -17.03
C SER A 50 3.30 -3.80 -17.07
N GLU A 51 3.14 -2.51 -16.90
CA GLU A 51 4.23 -1.58 -16.61
C GLU A 51 3.81 -0.69 -15.44
N ILE A 52 4.64 -0.62 -14.42
CA ILE A 52 4.39 0.13 -13.19
C ILE A 52 5.51 1.13 -13.02
N GLU A 53 5.17 2.41 -12.99
CA GLU A 53 6.10 3.51 -12.72
C GLU A 53 5.71 4.14 -11.38
N PHE A 54 6.62 4.08 -10.41
CA PHE A 54 6.44 4.70 -9.12
C PHE A 54 7.49 5.78 -8.90
N THR A 55 7.03 6.96 -8.51
CA THR A 55 7.86 8.14 -8.34
C THR A 55 7.72 8.66 -6.92
N THR A 56 8.82 8.96 -6.28
CA THR A 56 8.88 9.65 -4.98
C THR A 56 9.59 10.99 -5.16
N HIS A 57 8.90 12.08 -4.82
CA HIS A 57 9.46 13.41 -4.81
C HIS A 57 9.66 13.89 -3.37
N HIS A 58 10.87 14.31 -3.03
CA HIS A 58 11.14 15.06 -1.83
C HIS A 58 11.00 16.55 -2.17
N LEU A 59 9.91 17.14 -1.72
CA LEU A 59 9.51 18.50 -2.07
C LEU A 59 9.79 19.44 -0.93
N ARG A 60 10.23 20.66 -1.27
CA ARG A 60 10.38 21.76 -0.35
C ARG A 60 9.63 22.98 -0.87
N ASN A 61 8.87 23.60 0.02
CA ASN A 61 8.25 24.87 -0.26
C ASN A 61 9.30 25.98 -0.10
N VAL A 62 9.64 26.63 -1.20
CA VAL A 62 10.56 27.77 -1.21
C VAL A 62 9.69 29.01 -1.38
N SER A 63 9.17 29.50 -0.26
CA SER A 63 8.30 30.68 -0.26
C SER A 63 8.99 31.92 0.28
N PRO A 64 9.62 32.69 -0.55
CA PRO A 64 9.96 34.09 -0.17
C PRO A 64 9.01 35.08 -0.87
N GLY A 65 7.72 35.12 -0.53
CA GLY A 65 6.85 36.18 -1.05
C GLY A 65 5.48 35.73 -1.58
N ILE A 66 4.94 36.40 -2.58
CA ILE A 66 3.56 36.41 -3.04
C ILE A 66 3.14 35.09 -3.74
N THR A 67 4.07 34.21 -4.12
CA THR A 67 3.80 32.93 -4.79
C THR A 67 4.61 31.81 -4.16
N ASP A 68 3.90 30.80 -3.67
CA ASP A 68 4.52 29.56 -3.20
C ASP A 68 5.19 28.84 -4.37
N ARG A 69 6.48 28.59 -4.21
CA ARG A 69 7.25 27.78 -5.16
C ARG A 69 7.58 26.44 -4.50
N ILE A 70 7.18 25.37 -5.14
CA ILE A 70 7.55 24.02 -4.72
C ILE A 70 8.73 23.56 -5.57
N THR A 71 9.81 23.16 -4.91
CA THR A 71 11.02 22.63 -5.55
C THR A 71 11.23 21.19 -5.13
N ALA A 72 11.60 20.33 -6.07
CA ALA A 72 12.00 18.97 -5.76
C ALA A 72 13.52 18.94 -5.49
N ASP A 73 13.90 18.66 -4.25
CA ASP A 73 15.30 18.48 -3.88
C ASP A 73 15.83 17.12 -4.40
N GLN A 74 14.96 16.11 -4.37
CA GLN A 74 15.26 14.77 -4.86
C GLN A 74 14.01 14.14 -5.48
N THR A 75 14.21 13.43 -6.58
CA THR A 75 13.19 12.61 -7.22
C THR A 75 13.76 11.22 -7.47
N GLU A 76 13.05 10.21 -7.03
CA GLU A 76 13.38 8.81 -7.27
C GLU A 76 12.28 8.18 -8.13
N ILE A 77 12.66 7.41 -9.12
CA ILE A 77 11.73 6.77 -10.04
C ILE A 77 12.13 5.30 -10.17
N ILE A 78 11.18 4.40 -9.97
CA ILE A 78 11.30 3.01 -10.37
C ILE A 78 10.32 2.70 -11.50
N VAL A 79 10.77 1.91 -12.46
CA VAL A 79 9.92 1.38 -13.54
C VAL A 79 10.05 -0.14 -13.51
N ILE A 80 8.94 -0.81 -13.25
CA ILE A 80 8.86 -2.27 -13.21
C ILE A 80 8.17 -2.72 -14.49
N LYS A 81 8.90 -3.48 -15.32
CA LYS A 81 8.38 -4.01 -16.56
C LYS A 81 7.78 -5.40 -16.39
N ASN A 82 7.01 -5.80 -17.39
CA ASN A 82 6.33 -7.11 -17.39
C ASN A 82 7.28 -8.32 -17.27
N ASP A 83 8.53 -8.20 -17.69
CA ASP A 83 9.54 -9.25 -17.58
C ASP A 83 10.24 -9.30 -16.21
N GLY A 84 9.81 -8.48 -15.25
CA GLY A 84 10.41 -8.34 -13.93
C GLY A 84 11.65 -7.45 -13.87
N THR A 85 12.02 -6.82 -14.98
CA THR A 85 13.11 -5.84 -14.99
C THR A 85 12.68 -4.57 -14.26
N VAL A 86 13.45 -4.16 -13.26
CA VAL A 86 13.26 -2.92 -12.51
C VAL A 86 14.39 -1.97 -12.84
N THR A 87 14.03 -0.80 -13.33
CA THR A 87 14.96 0.31 -13.57
C THR A 87 14.74 1.36 -12.49
N TYR A 88 15.80 1.74 -11.79
CA TYR A 88 15.79 2.78 -10.77
C TYR A 88 16.65 3.95 -11.21
N SER A 89 16.12 5.14 -11.08
CA SER A 89 16.83 6.39 -11.32
C SER A 89 16.58 7.40 -10.22
N ILE A 90 17.60 8.16 -9.88
CA ILE A 90 17.52 9.24 -8.91
C ILE A 90 18.00 10.55 -9.55
N THR A 91 17.23 11.60 -9.34
CA THR A 91 17.60 12.98 -9.67
C THR A 91 17.74 13.76 -8.38
N LYS A 92 18.90 14.30 -8.12
CA LYS A 92 19.18 15.12 -6.95
C LYS A 92 19.82 16.44 -7.40
N ASP A 93 19.30 17.57 -6.92
CA ASP A 93 19.78 18.91 -7.29
C ASP A 93 19.89 19.11 -8.83
N GLY A 94 18.94 18.57 -9.57
CA GLY A 94 18.88 18.63 -11.03
C GLY A 94 19.87 17.71 -11.76
N LYS A 95 20.64 16.88 -11.04
CA LYS A 95 21.56 15.91 -11.62
C LYS A 95 20.96 14.51 -11.60
N VAL A 96 20.86 13.89 -12.74
CA VAL A 96 20.39 12.51 -12.90
C VAL A 96 21.55 11.54 -12.68
N SER A 97 21.35 10.56 -11.78
CA SER A 97 22.32 9.47 -11.60
C SER A 97 22.23 8.42 -12.73
N THR A 98 23.29 7.62 -12.88
CA THR A 98 23.24 6.47 -13.77
C THR A 98 22.16 5.49 -13.26
N PRO A 99 21.20 5.07 -14.11
CA PRO A 99 20.17 4.13 -13.71
C PRO A 99 20.76 2.79 -13.24
N LYS A 100 20.25 2.30 -12.11
CA LYS A 100 20.49 0.93 -11.67
C LYS A 100 19.41 0.02 -12.26
N ILE A 101 19.80 -1.19 -12.66
CA ILE A 101 18.88 -2.17 -13.22
C ILE A 101 19.03 -3.47 -12.43
N ILE A 102 17.92 -3.98 -11.93
CA ILE A 102 17.83 -5.30 -11.30
C ILE A 102 16.69 -6.10 -11.91
N LYS A 103 16.58 -7.35 -11.52
CA LYS A 103 15.45 -8.21 -11.86
C LYS A 103 14.84 -8.72 -10.57
N ILE A 104 13.55 -8.43 -10.38
CA ILE A 104 12.78 -8.99 -9.26
C ILE A 104 12.27 -10.39 -9.63
N ASP A 105 11.99 -11.18 -8.60
CA ASP A 105 11.41 -12.49 -8.80
C ASP A 105 9.98 -12.39 -9.37
N ASN A 106 9.64 -13.37 -10.20
CA ASN A 106 8.34 -13.40 -10.84
C ASN A 106 7.19 -13.46 -9.82
N SER A 107 7.39 -14.10 -8.66
CA SER A 107 6.40 -14.15 -7.60
C SER A 107 6.13 -12.77 -6.99
N GLN A 108 7.16 -11.95 -6.78
CA GLN A 108 7.03 -10.57 -6.30
C GLN A 108 6.27 -9.70 -7.32
N ARG A 109 6.62 -9.81 -8.60
CA ARG A 109 5.91 -9.11 -9.67
C ARG A 109 4.43 -9.50 -9.72
N ILE A 110 4.14 -10.81 -9.69
CA ILE A 110 2.79 -11.36 -9.71
C ILE A 110 1.99 -10.84 -8.50
N LYS A 111 2.57 -10.89 -7.29
CA LYS A 111 1.95 -10.38 -6.07
C LYS A 111 1.57 -8.90 -6.20
N LEU A 112 2.48 -8.06 -6.71
CA LEU A 112 2.23 -6.62 -6.89
C LEU A 112 1.11 -6.36 -7.90
N VAL A 113 1.14 -7.02 -9.06
CA VAL A 113 0.10 -6.86 -10.10
C VAL A 113 -1.25 -7.39 -9.61
N ALA A 114 -1.27 -8.53 -8.91
CA ALA A 114 -2.50 -9.07 -8.31
C ALA A 114 -3.07 -8.12 -7.26
N MET A 115 -2.24 -7.57 -6.38
CA MET A 115 -2.64 -6.57 -5.40
C MET A 115 -3.31 -5.38 -6.09
N ILE A 116 -2.71 -4.81 -7.14
CA ILE A 116 -3.26 -3.69 -7.89
C ILE A 116 -4.60 -4.02 -8.54
N LYS A 117 -4.74 -5.21 -9.13
CA LYS A 117 -5.99 -5.65 -9.79
C LYS A 117 -7.11 -5.94 -8.79
N GLU A 118 -6.83 -6.72 -7.75
CA GLU A 118 -7.84 -7.22 -6.82
C GLU A 118 -8.32 -6.16 -5.82
N THR A 119 -7.44 -5.24 -5.45
CA THR A 119 -7.80 -4.19 -4.50
C THR A 119 -8.63 -3.06 -5.12
N GLY A 120 -8.85 -3.08 -6.42
CA GLY A 120 -9.58 -2.02 -7.11
C GLY A 120 -8.79 -0.71 -7.25
N PHE A 121 -7.46 -0.75 -7.08
CA PHE A 121 -6.58 0.42 -7.22
C PHE A 121 -6.81 1.17 -8.54
N LEU A 122 -7.02 0.43 -9.63
CA LEU A 122 -7.27 0.99 -10.97
C LEU A 122 -8.61 1.74 -11.08
N SER A 123 -9.52 1.52 -10.14
CA SER A 123 -10.83 2.18 -10.10
C SER A 123 -10.89 3.36 -9.13
N LEU A 124 -9.78 3.67 -8.47
CA LEU A 124 -9.72 4.83 -7.58
C LEU A 124 -9.92 6.11 -8.38
N PRO A 125 -10.80 7.01 -7.93
CA PRO A 125 -10.99 8.30 -8.57
C PRO A 125 -9.71 9.12 -8.43
N PHE A 126 -9.45 9.97 -9.44
CA PHE A 126 -8.39 10.98 -9.36
C PHE A 126 -8.78 12.02 -8.30
N GLU A 127 -8.30 11.82 -7.10
CA GLU A 127 -8.52 12.75 -6.02
C GLU A 127 -7.29 13.62 -5.82
N SER A 128 -7.49 14.93 -5.72
CA SER A 128 -6.44 15.85 -5.31
C SER A 128 -6.36 15.88 -3.79
N PHE A 129 -5.19 15.63 -3.25
CA PHE A 129 -4.89 15.82 -1.83
C PHE A 129 -4.30 17.21 -1.64
N SER A 130 -4.99 18.05 -0.86
CA SER A 130 -4.47 19.37 -0.50
C SER A 130 -3.35 19.23 0.54
N ILE A 131 -2.34 20.05 0.42
CA ILE A 131 -1.26 20.14 1.42
C ILE A 131 -1.70 21.07 2.53
N LYS A 132 -1.40 20.70 3.78
CA LYS A 132 -1.65 21.52 4.96
C LYS A 132 -0.88 22.83 4.89
N GLU A 133 -1.46 23.90 5.42
CA GLU A 133 -0.75 25.15 5.58
C GLU A 133 0.47 24.99 6.52
N GLY A 134 1.55 25.67 6.20
CA GLY A 134 2.78 25.66 7.01
C GLY A 134 3.67 24.43 6.84
N VAL A 135 3.34 23.50 5.94
CA VAL A 135 4.24 22.38 5.62
C VAL A 135 5.34 22.88 4.67
N GLU A 136 6.57 22.92 5.18
CA GLU A 136 7.73 23.38 4.42
C GLU A 136 8.35 22.29 3.56
N THR A 137 8.36 21.04 4.07
CA THR A 137 8.96 19.89 3.38
C THR A 137 8.03 18.69 3.49
N TYR A 138 7.87 17.94 2.40
CA TYR A 138 7.06 16.73 2.38
C TYR A 138 7.44 15.82 1.23
N GLN A 139 7.04 14.54 1.34
CA GLN A 139 7.13 13.61 0.23
C GLN A 139 5.82 13.58 -0.55
N LYS A 140 5.94 13.52 -1.87
CA LYS A 140 4.83 13.31 -2.79
C LYS A 140 5.11 12.08 -3.63
N PHE A 141 4.15 11.19 -3.65
CA PHE A 141 4.22 9.95 -4.41
C PHE A 141 3.39 10.06 -5.68
N GLY A 142 3.85 9.39 -6.71
CA GLY A 142 3.13 9.21 -7.97
C GLY A 142 3.20 7.76 -8.39
N LEU A 143 2.07 7.18 -8.76
CA LEU A 143 1.99 5.83 -9.28
C LEU A 143 1.23 5.85 -10.61
N LYS A 144 1.92 5.41 -11.65
CA LYS A 144 1.34 5.21 -12.98
C LYS A 144 1.40 3.72 -13.30
N ILE A 145 0.26 3.16 -13.63
CA ILE A 145 0.11 1.76 -13.96
C ILE A 145 -0.47 1.66 -15.35
N THR A 146 0.22 0.94 -16.21
CA THR A 146 -0.31 0.53 -17.51
C THR A 146 -0.56 -0.97 -17.48
N LEU A 147 -1.80 -1.37 -17.66
CA LEU A 147 -2.22 -2.77 -17.72
C LEU A 147 -3.07 -2.99 -18.98
N ASN A 148 -2.57 -3.83 -19.90
CA ASN A 148 -3.26 -4.14 -21.15
C ASN A 148 -3.78 -2.90 -21.88
N GLU A 149 -2.92 -1.90 -22.11
CA GLU A 149 -3.21 -0.63 -22.79
C GLU A 149 -4.02 0.39 -21.96
N ASN A 150 -4.60 -0.01 -20.83
CA ASN A 150 -5.24 0.90 -19.90
C ASN A 150 -4.21 1.51 -18.95
N THR A 151 -4.16 2.82 -18.89
CA THR A 151 -3.25 3.55 -18.00
C THR A 151 -4.06 4.31 -16.96
N ASN A 152 -3.68 4.13 -15.70
CA ASN A 152 -4.16 4.93 -14.58
C ASN A 152 -2.96 5.58 -13.87
N GLN A 153 -3.17 6.80 -13.38
CA GLN A 153 -2.13 7.55 -12.69
C GLN A 153 -2.73 8.26 -11.48
N LEU A 154 -2.09 8.12 -10.33
CA LEU A 154 -2.53 8.70 -9.08
C LEU A 154 -1.34 9.40 -8.39
N TYR A 155 -1.62 10.53 -7.73
CA TYR A 155 -0.65 11.27 -6.93
C TYR A 155 -1.19 11.51 -5.53
N TRP A 156 -0.34 11.34 -4.52
CA TRP A 156 -0.68 11.64 -3.13
C TRP A 156 0.55 12.13 -2.37
N PRO A 157 0.39 12.97 -1.35
CA PRO A 157 1.46 13.33 -0.43
C PRO A 157 1.60 12.28 0.68
N GLU A 158 2.64 12.38 1.49
CA GLU A 158 2.68 11.65 2.75
C GLU A 158 1.53 12.07 3.70
N GLN A 159 1.09 11.15 4.56
CA GLN A 159 -0.08 11.38 5.43
C GLN A 159 0.07 12.61 6.35
N ASN A 160 1.29 12.91 6.78
CA ASN A 160 1.56 14.05 7.66
C ASN A 160 1.35 15.40 6.96
N ALA A 161 1.52 15.44 5.64
CA ALA A 161 1.40 16.65 4.84
C ALA A 161 -0.02 16.97 4.39
N THR A 162 -1.00 16.09 4.64
CA THR A 162 -2.40 16.30 4.26
C THR A 162 -3.34 16.05 5.43
N GLU A 163 -4.45 16.77 5.47
CA GLU A 163 -5.51 16.53 6.46
C GLU A 163 -6.41 15.35 6.04
N ARG A 164 -6.46 15.08 4.75
CA ARG A 164 -7.28 14.03 4.20
C ARG A 164 -6.62 12.68 4.41
N MET A 165 -7.40 11.70 4.90
CA MET A 165 -6.91 10.34 5.05
C MET A 165 -6.60 9.74 3.67
N ILE A 166 -5.37 9.25 3.51
CA ILE A 166 -4.98 8.48 2.33
C ILE A 166 -5.58 7.08 2.46
N PRO A 167 -6.32 6.61 1.45
CA PRO A 167 -6.94 5.28 1.50
C PRO A 167 -5.91 4.17 1.77
N PRO A 168 -6.20 3.21 2.67
CA PRO A 168 -5.27 2.12 3.02
C PRO A 168 -4.77 1.31 1.82
N ILE A 169 -5.57 1.20 0.77
CA ILE A 169 -5.20 0.53 -0.48
C ILE A 169 -4.00 1.20 -1.16
N ILE A 170 -3.92 2.53 -1.09
CA ILE A 170 -2.80 3.29 -1.65
C ILE A 170 -1.54 3.02 -0.83
N THR A 171 -1.65 3.06 0.51
CA THR A 171 -0.49 2.82 1.39
C THR A 171 0.03 1.39 1.28
N MET A 172 -0.84 0.39 1.12
CA MET A 172 -0.43 -1.00 0.90
C MET A 172 0.40 -1.18 -0.39
N VAL A 173 -0.05 -0.58 -1.49
CA VAL A 173 0.69 -0.64 -2.77
C VAL A 173 2.00 0.15 -2.67
N GLN A 174 1.98 1.30 -2.00
CA GLN A 174 3.17 2.12 -1.75
C GLN A 174 4.23 1.33 -0.97
N GLU A 175 3.86 0.69 0.14
CA GLU A 175 4.77 -0.10 0.98
C GLU A 175 5.46 -1.21 0.19
N GLU A 176 4.73 -1.94 -0.67
CA GLU A 176 5.32 -2.98 -1.51
C GLU A 176 6.31 -2.41 -2.54
N LEU A 177 6.01 -1.24 -3.11
CA LEU A 177 6.90 -0.56 -4.05
C LEU A 177 8.14 0.01 -3.35
N GLU A 178 8.01 0.52 -2.13
CA GLU A 178 9.12 1.00 -1.32
C GLU A 178 10.08 -0.13 -0.94
N LEU A 179 9.57 -1.32 -0.60
CA LEU A 179 10.39 -2.52 -0.37
C LEU A 179 11.25 -2.87 -1.60
N ILE A 180 10.68 -2.77 -2.81
CA ILE A 180 11.43 -3.00 -4.05
C ILE A 180 12.49 -1.91 -4.24
N MET A 181 12.17 -0.65 -3.91
CA MET A 181 13.13 0.45 -3.98
C MET A 181 14.30 0.25 -3.00
N GLU A 182 14.05 -0.23 -1.80
CA GLU A 182 15.09 -0.51 -0.81
C GLU A 182 16.10 -1.55 -1.33
N ILE A 183 15.60 -2.64 -1.91
CA ILE A 183 16.46 -3.69 -2.49
C ILE A 183 17.40 -3.12 -3.55
N ILE A 184 16.97 -2.14 -4.34
CA ILE A 184 17.80 -1.60 -5.45
C ILE A 184 18.71 -0.46 -4.98
N ARG A 185 18.40 0.20 -3.83
CA ARG A 185 19.26 1.21 -3.23
C ARG A 185 20.55 0.62 -2.64
N GLU A 186 20.46 -0.58 -2.06
CA GLU A 186 21.61 -1.34 -1.56
C GLU A 186 22.55 -1.74 -2.70
#